data_a548b3e7ce19816ef3abe3c7b9563df2
#
_entry.id   a548b3e7ce19816ef3abe3c7b9563df2
#
_cell.length_a   1.000
_cell.length_b   1.000
_cell.length_c   1.000
_cell.angle_alpha   90.00
_cell.angle_beta   90.00
_cell.angle_gamma   90.00
#
_symmetry.space_group_name_H-M   'P 1'
#
loop_
_entity.id
_entity.type
_entity.pdbx_description
1 polymer ?
#
loop_
_entity_poly.entity_id
_entity_poly.type
_entity_poly.pdbx_seq_one_letter_code
_entity_poly.pdbx_strand_id
1 'polypeptide(L)'
;PSPDFISTLKNLWWRLDRALDEESLYYSGLICAMEAVRSGCTAVVDHHASPHYIAGSLSQLRNAFVKIGLRGMTCFETTDRNFGSRELRDSVEENIRFAREIDAAREKGDQPYLVEAHIGAHAPFTVPDEGLAMLREALKATGRGLHIHAAEDRYDVSHSHHLYGKDLLVRLAEFDLINSKTLIAHGLYISDADVELLNAQDGFLVHNARSNMNNHVGYNPRLPQMRNLALGTDGIGSDMFEEMKFAFFKHRDAGGPLWPDSFAKALSNGNELLNRNFNARFGRLEAGYKADLTICDYMAPTPLIAENIAGHIAFGLGANSVRSVMVNGVMIYEDRQFSFDCEPIFREAQKMAKKMWARMDALP
;
A
#
# COMPACT_ATOMS: atom_id res chain seq x y z
N PRO A 1 -19.96 12.93 11.15
CA PRO A 1 -18.90 13.51 10.35
C PRO A 1 -17.80 14.05 11.25
N SER A 2 -16.55 13.77 10.93
CA SER A 2 -15.40 14.31 11.67
C SER A 2 -15.08 15.72 11.13
N PRO A 3 -14.71 16.69 12.00
CA PRO A 3 -14.46 18.06 11.58
C PRO A 3 -13.12 18.26 10.85
N ASP A 4 -12.17 17.34 11.05
CA ASP A 4 -10.82 17.37 10.48
C ASP A 4 -10.25 15.96 10.31
N PHE A 5 -9.08 15.87 9.68
CA PHE A 5 -8.42 14.60 9.39
C PHE A 5 -8.05 13.81 10.67
N ILE A 6 -7.46 14.46 11.67
CA ILE A 6 -7.06 13.81 12.93
C ILE A 6 -8.28 13.25 13.67
N SER A 7 -9.40 13.97 13.64
CA SER A 7 -10.68 13.49 14.18
C SER A 7 -11.19 12.27 13.40
N THR A 8 -11.00 12.24 12.08
CA THR A 8 -11.34 11.06 11.25
C THR A 8 -10.50 9.84 11.64
N LEU A 9 -9.19 10.02 11.83
CA LEU A 9 -8.31 8.96 12.30
C LEU A 9 -8.80 8.40 13.65
N LYS A 10 -9.04 9.28 14.63
CA LYS A 10 -9.45 8.89 16.00
C LYS A 10 -10.83 8.24 16.05
N ASN A 11 -11.80 8.78 15.31
CA ASN A 11 -13.20 8.38 15.40
C ASN A 11 -13.54 7.16 14.52
N LEU A 12 -12.74 6.88 13.48
CA LEU A 12 -13.00 5.80 12.54
C LEU A 12 -11.82 4.82 12.47
N TRP A 13 -10.70 5.22 11.87
CA TRP A 13 -9.63 4.28 11.51
C TRP A 13 -8.98 3.64 12.73
N TRP A 14 -8.55 4.40 13.73
CA TRP A 14 -7.92 3.85 14.93
C TRP A 14 -8.89 3.02 15.81
N ARG A 15 -10.20 3.28 15.71
CA ARG A 15 -11.20 2.43 16.35
C ARG A 15 -11.36 1.10 15.62
N LEU A 16 -11.38 1.15 14.29
CA LEU A 16 -11.43 -0.04 13.44
C LEU A 16 -10.21 -0.93 13.69
N ASP A 17 -9.00 -0.35 13.69
CA ASP A 17 -7.75 -1.07 13.94
C ASP A 17 -7.80 -1.82 15.28
N ARG A 18 -8.25 -1.16 16.34
CA ARG A 18 -8.41 -1.76 17.67
C ARG A 18 -9.50 -2.84 17.73
N ALA A 19 -10.43 -2.85 16.81
CA ALA A 19 -11.51 -3.83 16.78
C ALA A 19 -11.15 -5.10 16.00
N LEU A 20 -10.04 -5.12 15.26
CA LEU A 20 -9.57 -6.29 14.52
C LEU A 20 -9.07 -7.39 15.47
N ASP A 21 -9.42 -8.63 15.16
CA ASP A 21 -8.89 -9.86 15.73
C ASP A 21 -8.42 -10.80 14.61
N GLU A 22 -7.89 -11.96 14.97
CA GLU A 22 -7.35 -12.94 14.03
C GLU A 22 -8.33 -13.32 12.92
N GLU A 23 -9.58 -13.65 13.27
CA GLU A 23 -10.60 -14.09 12.31
C GLU A 23 -11.03 -12.94 11.38
N SER A 24 -11.32 -11.75 11.95
CA SER A 24 -11.74 -10.60 11.17
C SER A 24 -10.63 -10.11 10.25
N LEU A 25 -9.37 -10.17 10.68
CA LEU A 25 -8.21 -9.86 9.85
C LEU A 25 -8.08 -10.82 8.66
N TYR A 26 -8.16 -12.12 8.90
CA TYR A 26 -8.06 -13.12 7.83
C TYR A 26 -9.13 -12.91 6.74
N TYR A 27 -10.39 -12.73 7.15
CA TYR A 27 -11.47 -12.50 6.20
C TYR A 27 -11.37 -11.12 5.52
N SER A 28 -10.89 -10.10 6.21
CA SER A 28 -10.58 -8.80 5.59
C SER A 28 -9.54 -8.96 4.49
N GLY A 29 -8.45 -9.69 4.76
CA GLY A 29 -7.41 -10.01 3.78
C GLY A 29 -7.94 -10.78 2.57
N LEU A 30 -8.82 -11.77 2.78
CA LEU A 30 -9.45 -12.52 1.69
C LEU A 30 -10.31 -11.62 0.78
N ILE A 31 -11.17 -10.78 1.38
CA ILE A 31 -12.04 -9.87 0.61
C ILE A 31 -11.20 -8.85 -0.16
N CYS A 32 -10.20 -8.24 0.49
CA CYS A 32 -9.28 -7.32 -0.15
C CYS A 32 -8.55 -7.97 -1.34
N ALA A 33 -8.03 -9.19 -1.17
CA ALA A 33 -7.34 -9.92 -2.23
C ALA A 33 -8.29 -10.25 -3.40
N MET A 34 -9.52 -10.68 -3.12
CA MET A 34 -10.52 -10.96 -4.16
C MET A 34 -10.93 -9.70 -4.92
N GLU A 35 -11.11 -8.57 -4.22
CA GLU A 35 -11.43 -7.29 -4.84
C GLU A 35 -10.28 -6.81 -5.72
N ALA A 36 -9.04 -6.87 -5.23
CA ALA A 36 -7.86 -6.52 -5.99
C ALA A 36 -7.74 -7.33 -7.29
N VAL A 37 -7.93 -8.65 -7.22
CA VAL A 37 -7.91 -9.52 -8.39
C VAL A 37 -9.02 -9.18 -9.38
N ARG A 38 -10.25 -8.97 -8.92
CA ARG A 38 -11.39 -8.54 -9.78
C ARG A 38 -11.12 -7.22 -10.48
N SER A 39 -10.40 -6.33 -9.81
CA SER A 39 -10.02 -5.02 -10.36
C SER A 39 -8.75 -5.08 -11.24
N GLY A 40 -8.18 -6.27 -11.44
CA GLY A 40 -7.04 -6.49 -12.33
C GLY A 40 -5.68 -6.34 -11.67
N CYS A 41 -5.60 -6.25 -10.35
CA CYS A 41 -4.31 -6.25 -9.66
C CYS A 41 -3.70 -7.65 -9.64
N THR A 42 -2.43 -7.75 -10.00
CA THR A 42 -1.61 -8.97 -9.87
C THR A 42 -0.82 -8.99 -8.58
N ALA A 43 -0.68 -7.85 -7.93
CA ALA A 43 0.00 -7.69 -6.66
C ALA A 43 -0.60 -6.55 -5.84
N VAL A 44 -0.51 -6.67 -4.50
CA VAL A 44 -0.85 -5.61 -3.56
C VAL A 44 0.34 -5.31 -2.65
N VAL A 45 0.49 -4.04 -2.26
CA VAL A 45 1.41 -3.60 -1.22
C VAL A 45 0.54 -3.10 -0.07
N ASP A 46 0.49 -3.89 0.98
CA ASP A 46 -0.41 -3.73 2.11
C ASP A 46 0.29 -3.07 3.30
N HIS A 47 -0.46 -2.29 4.05
CA HIS A 47 -0.03 -1.64 5.28
C HIS A 47 -1.06 -1.94 6.38
N HIS A 48 -0.66 -2.71 7.38
CA HIS A 48 -1.59 -3.33 8.32
C HIS A 48 -1.46 -2.78 9.75
N ALA A 49 -2.61 -2.59 10.41
CA ALA A 49 -2.73 -2.25 11.82
C ALA A 49 -3.78 -3.13 12.53
N SER A 50 -3.38 -3.77 13.63
CA SER A 50 -4.27 -4.49 14.55
C SER A 50 -3.64 -4.54 15.95
N PRO A 51 -3.68 -3.44 16.73
CA PRO A 51 -2.92 -3.33 17.98
C PRO A 51 -3.34 -4.34 19.05
N HIS A 52 -4.52 -4.96 18.96
CA HIS A 52 -4.96 -6.06 19.84
C HIS A 52 -4.57 -7.46 19.32
N TYR A 53 -4.07 -7.56 18.09
CA TYR A 53 -3.57 -8.80 17.49
C TYR A 53 -2.33 -8.52 16.64
N ILE A 54 -1.19 -8.24 17.29
CA ILE A 54 0.08 -7.90 16.63
C ILE A 54 0.80 -9.16 16.16
N ALA A 55 1.22 -9.99 17.13
CA ALA A 55 2.02 -11.19 16.85
C ALA A 55 1.25 -12.19 15.97
N GLY A 56 1.79 -12.50 14.79
CA GLY A 56 1.19 -13.43 13.82
C GLY A 56 0.21 -12.80 12.83
N SER A 57 -0.13 -11.52 12.98
CA SER A 57 -1.09 -10.82 12.09
C SER A 57 -0.63 -10.82 10.63
N LEU A 58 0.65 -10.58 10.36
CA LEU A 58 1.19 -10.58 9.00
C LEU A 58 1.17 -11.97 8.37
N SER A 59 1.29 -13.04 9.17
CA SER A 59 1.12 -14.42 8.67
C SER A 59 -0.31 -14.71 8.26
N GLN A 60 -1.32 -14.13 8.94
CA GLN A 60 -2.72 -14.25 8.54
C GLN A 60 -3.01 -13.55 7.21
N LEU A 61 -2.45 -12.36 6.99
CA LEU A 61 -2.54 -11.68 5.68
C LEU A 61 -1.85 -12.48 4.58
N ARG A 62 -0.63 -13.00 4.85
CA ARG A 62 0.04 -13.93 3.92
C ARG A 62 -0.87 -15.10 3.56
N ASN A 63 -1.49 -15.75 4.55
CA ASN A 63 -2.37 -16.87 4.32
C ASN A 63 -3.57 -16.49 3.44
N ALA A 64 -4.15 -15.31 3.65
CA ALA A 64 -5.26 -14.81 2.84
C ALA A 64 -4.82 -14.57 1.38
N PHE A 65 -3.69 -13.90 1.16
CA PHE A 65 -3.16 -13.63 -0.19
C PHE A 65 -2.82 -14.92 -0.93
N VAL A 66 -2.12 -15.85 -0.27
CA VAL A 66 -1.76 -17.16 -0.85
C VAL A 66 -3.00 -17.99 -1.16
N LYS A 67 -4.04 -17.96 -0.32
CA LYS A 67 -5.31 -18.65 -0.56
C LYS A 67 -5.99 -18.22 -1.86
N ILE A 68 -5.91 -16.95 -2.19
CA ILE A 68 -6.47 -16.39 -3.44
C ILE A 68 -5.49 -16.57 -4.62
N GLY A 69 -4.19 -16.78 -4.34
CA GLY A 69 -3.13 -16.82 -5.34
C GLY A 69 -2.58 -15.44 -5.70
N LEU A 70 -2.94 -14.39 -4.96
CA LEU A 70 -2.48 -13.02 -5.19
C LEU A 70 -1.06 -12.81 -4.66
N ARG A 71 -0.25 -12.09 -5.41
CA ARG A 71 1.03 -11.60 -4.90
C ARG A 71 0.80 -10.48 -3.88
N GLY A 72 1.59 -10.47 -2.80
CA GLY A 72 1.48 -9.44 -1.76
C GLY A 72 2.82 -9.04 -1.16
N MET A 73 2.89 -7.81 -0.69
CA MET A 73 3.93 -7.35 0.22
C MET A 73 3.23 -6.68 1.39
N THR A 74 3.53 -7.08 2.63
CA THR A 74 2.82 -6.54 3.80
C THR A 74 3.78 -6.18 4.92
N CYS A 75 3.35 -5.24 5.77
CA CYS A 75 4.07 -4.78 6.95
C CYS A 75 3.10 -4.45 8.07
N PHE A 76 3.58 -4.45 9.32
CA PHE A 76 2.83 -3.99 10.47
C PHE A 76 3.12 -2.52 10.77
N GLU A 77 2.09 -1.74 11.01
CA GLU A 77 2.13 -0.32 11.32
C GLU A 77 2.72 -0.05 12.71
N THR A 78 4.03 0.20 12.79
CA THR A 78 4.70 0.55 14.05
C THR A 78 4.26 1.93 14.54
N THR A 79 3.81 2.00 15.80
CA THR A 79 3.33 3.23 16.45
C THR A 79 3.33 3.09 17.96
N ASP A 80 3.23 4.20 18.70
CA ASP A 80 3.06 4.18 20.17
C ASP A 80 1.68 4.63 20.64
N ARG A 81 0.75 4.88 19.70
CA ARG A 81 -0.51 5.60 19.95
C ARG A 81 -1.53 4.89 20.84
N ASN A 82 -1.47 3.55 20.95
CA ASN A 82 -2.44 2.79 21.76
C ASN A 82 -1.84 2.30 23.08
N PHE A 83 -0.66 1.68 23.05
CA PHE A 83 -0.03 1.02 24.20
C PHE A 83 1.40 1.50 24.49
N GLY A 84 1.79 2.66 23.93
CA GLY A 84 3.09 3.28 24.17
C GLY A 84 4.28 2.40 23.72
N SER A 85 5.38 2.45 24.48
CA SER A 85 6.62 1.73 24.15
C SER A 85 6.46 0.21 24.04
N ARG A 86 5.41 -0.37 24.61
CA ARG A 86 5.10 -1.79 24.40
C ARG A 86 4.66 -2.04 22.97
N GLU A 87 3.74 -1.24 22.44
CA GLU A 87 3.26 -1.36 21.07
C GLU A 87 4.40 -1.14 20.06
N LEU A 88 5.28 -0.16 20.32
CA LEU A 88 6.49 0.04 19.50
C LEU A 88 7.32 -1.24 19.39
N ARG A 89 7.63 -1.89 20.52
CA ARG A 89 8.44 -3.12 20.52
C ARG A 89 7.71 -4.26 19.82
N ASP A 90 6.47 -4.55 20.23
CA ASP A 90 5.70 -5.67 19.72
C ASP A 90 5.51 -5.57 18.19
N SER A 91 5.27 -4.35 17.65
CA SER A 91 5.09 -4.11 16.22
C SER A 91 6.39 -4.22 15.41
N VAL A 92 7.51 -3.71 15.93
CA VAL A 92 8.82 -3.90 15.30
C VAL A 92 9.23 -5.38 15.30
N GLU A 93 8.97 -6.08 16.41
CA GLU A 93 9.23 -7.53 16.52
C GLU A 93 8.39 -8.32 15.51
N GLU A 94 7.11 -7.98 15.30
CA GLU A 94 6.26 -8.64 14.29
C GLU A 94 6.80 -8.42 12.86
N ASN A 95 7.20 -7.20 12.52
CA ASN A 95 7.84 -6.92 11.23
C ASN A 95 9.10 -7.78 11.01
N ILE A 96 9.99 -7.85 12.02
CA ILE A 96 11.22 -8.66 11.94
C ILE A 96 10.89 -10.16 11.90
N ARG A 97 9.96 -10.63 12.74
CA ARG A 97 9.51 -12.01 12.79
C ARG A 97 9.00 -12.46 11.44
N PHE A 98 8.12 -11.65 10.84
CA PHE A 98 7.54 -11.96 9.53
C PHE A 98 8.58 -11.94 8.42
N ALA A 99 9.51 -10.98 8.40
CA ALA A 99 10.60 -10.97 7.44
C ALA A 99 11.44 -12.26 7.52
N ARG A 100 11.76 -12.73 8.73
CA ARG A 100 12.47 -14.00 8.95
C ARG A 100 11.65 -15.23 8.52
N GLU A 101 10.33 -15.21 8.73
CA GLU A 101 9.43 -16.26 8.25
C GLU A 101 9.48 -16.38 6.73
N ILE A 102 9.45 -15.25 6.03
CA ILE A 102 9.55 -15.20 4.57
C ILE A 102 10.92 -15.70 4.07
N ASP A 103 12.01 -15.27 4.72
CA ASP A 103 13.36 -15.72 4.35
C ASP A 103 13.52 -17.22 4.56
N ALA A 104 13.04 -17.77 5.68
CA ALA A 104 13.08 -19.19 5.97
C ALA A 104 12.24 -20.03 4.97
N ALA A 105 11.08 -19.52 4.55
CA ALA A 105 10.25 -20.16 3.51
C ALA A 105 10.96 -20.18 2.16
N ARG A 106 11.65 -19.07 1.81
CA ARG A 106 12.44 -18.94 0.58
C ARG A 106 13.62 -19.93 0.58
N GLU A 107 14.37 -20.02 1.68
CA GLU A 107 15.52 -20.93 1.83
C GLU A 107 15.11 -22.39 1.70
N LYS A 108 13.93 -22.76 2.22
CA LYS A 108 13.34 -24.10 2.07
C LYS A 108 12.83 -24.40 0.66
N GLY A 109 12.74 -23.40 -0.20
CA GLY A 109 12.18 -23.54 -1.54
C GLY A 109 10.66 -23.67 -1.55
N ASP A 110 9.98 -23.20 -0.51
CA ASP A 110 8.51 -23.21 -0.43
C ASP A 110 7.91 -22.43 -1.61
N GLN A 111 7.08 -23.12 -2.40
CA GLN A 111 6.45 -22.56 -3.58
C GLN A 111 4.91 -22.64 -3.46
N PRO A 112 4.18 -21.68 -4.05
CA PRO A 112 4.66 -20.49 -4.77
C PRO A 112 5.13 -19.38 -3.81
N TYR A 113 6.29 -18.75 -4.11
CA TYR A 113 6.74 -17.55 -3.40
C TYR A 113 5.96 -16.33 -3.89
N LEU A 114 4.87 -16.02 -3.21
CA LEU A 114 3.94 -14.95 -3.59
C LEU A 114 4.01 -13.74 -2.65
N VAL A 115 4.47 -13.89 -1.41
CA VAL A 115 4.41 -12.83 -0.42
C VAL A 115 5.80 -12.44 0.07
N GLU A 116 6.02 -11.14 0.19
CA GLU A 116 7.23 -10.54 0.72
C GLU A 116 6.90 -9.67 1.95
N ALA A 117 7.88 -9.46 2.82
CA ALA A 117 7.80 -8.59 3.98
C ALA A 117 8.32 -7.18 3.65
N HIS A 118 7.74 -6.19 4.30
CA HIS A 118 8.28 -4.85 4.41
C HIS A 118 8.35 -4.45 5.89
N ILE A 119 8.98 -3.33 6.23
CA ILE A 119 8.97 -2.78 7.60
C ILE A 119 7.99 -1.62 7.60
N GLY A 120 6.99 -1.66 8.48
CA GLY A 120 5.91 -0.67 8.52
C GLY A 120 6.06 0.32 9.69
N ALA A 121 5.65 1.55 9.44
CA ALA A 121 5.43 2.57 10.45
C ALA A 121 4.18 3.39 10.11
N HIS A 122 3.43 3.86 11.11
CA HIS A 122 2.24 4.66 10.85
C HIS A 122 2.59 5.99 10.18
N ALA A 123 3.05 6.95 10.98
CA ALA A 123 3.40 8.28 10.49
C ALA A 123 4.43 8.94 11.42
N PRO A 124 5.21 9.92 10.94
CA PRO A 124 6.24 10.58 11.76
C PRO A 124 5.73 11.17 13.07
N PHE A 125 4.46 11.60 13.13
CA PHE A 125 3.87 12.19 14.36
C PHE A 125 3.41 11.16 15.41
N THR A 126 3.40 9.86 15.08
CA THR A 126 3.03 8.77 16.01
C THR A 126 4.18 7.80 16.25
N VAL A 127 5.38 8.15 15.78
CA VAL A 127 6.59 7.35 16.01
C VAL A 127 7.68 8.25 16.60
N PRO A 128 7.96 8.15 17.91
CA PRO A 128 9.02 8.92 18.55
C PRO A 128 10.42 8.47 18.09
N ASP A 129 11.46 9.24 18.41
CA ASP A 129 12.83 8.95 18.00
C ASP A 129 13.33 7.56 18.45
N GLU A 130 12.87 7.09 19.64
CA GLU A 130 13.12 5.71 20.07
C GLU A 130 12.57 4.69 19.08
N GLY A 131 11.34 4.90 18.58
CA GLY A 131 10.72 4.04 17.58
C GLY A 131 11.45 4.10 16.24
N LEU A 132 11.87 5.30 15.80
CA LEU A 132 12.67 5.44 14.57
C LEU A 132 14.02 4.71 14.67
N ALA A 133 14.67 4.77 15.85
CA ALA A 133 15.91 4.01 16.09
C ALA A 133 15.67 2.49 16.02
N MET A 134 14.56 2.00 16.57
CA MET A 134 14.18 0.57 16.48
C MET A 134 13.89 0.15 15.03
N LEU A 135 13.18 0.97 14.27
CA LEU A 135 12.92 0.73 12.84
C LEU A 135 14.22 0.68 12.03
N ARG A 136 15.18 1.57 12.30
CA ARG A 136 16.51 1.51 11.69
C ARG A 136 17.18 0.15 11.89
N GLU A 137 17.20 -0.36 13.11
CA GLU A 137 17.79 -1.67 13.38
C GLU A 137 17.00 -2.79 12.69
N ALA A 138 15.66 -2.68 12.58
CA ALA A 138 14.85 -3.62 11.83
C ALA A 138 15.20 -3.63 10.33
N LEU A 139 15.35 -2.45 9.71
CA LEU A 139 15.78 -2.32 8.32
C LEU A 139 17.16 -2.98 8.09
N LYS A 140 18.12 -2.70 8.97
CA LYS A 140 19.47 -3.29 8.91
C LYS A 140 19.44 -4.80 9.06
N ALA A 141 18.66 -5.32 10.01
CA ALA A 141 18.55 -6.75 10.29
C ALA A 141 17.89 -7.56 9.18
N THR A 142 17.00 -6.92 8.39
CA THR A 142 16.15 -7.62 7.40
C THR A 142 16.50 -7.28 5.96
N GLY A 143 17.19 -6.18 5.68
CA GLY A 143 17.48 -5.68 4.33
C GLY A 143 16.24 -5.19 3.57
N ARG A 144 15.11 -4.94 4.28
CA ARG A 144 13.86 -4.43 3.71
C ARG A 144 13.86 -2.90 3.64
N GLY A 145 12.81 -2.34 3.03
CA GLY A 145 12.53 -0.91 3.02
C GLY A 145 11.49 -0.55 4.08
N LEU A 146 11.30 0.75 4.29
CA LEU A 146 10.25 1.32 5.14
C LEU A 146 9.00 1.63 4.33
N HIS A 147 7.82 1.32 4.86
CA HIS A 147 6.53 1.78 4.38
C HIS A 147 5.87 2.65 5.45
N ILE A 148 5.67 3.93 5.16
CA ILE A 148 5.18 4.92 6.12
C ILE A 148 4.29 5.97 5.43
N HIS A 149 3.22 6.41 6.11
CA HIS A 149 2.48 7.62 5.71
C HIS A 149 3.28 8.84 6.16
N ALA A 150 3.44 9.82 5.28
CA ALA A 150 4.10 11.07 5.67
C ALA A 150 3.48 12.26 4.94
N ALA A 151 3.33 13.37 5.66
CA ALA A 151 2.79 14.61 5.15
C ALA A 151 1.41 14.44 4.46
N GLU A 152 0.55 13.55 4.95
CA GLU A 152 -0.82 13.41 4.48
C GLU A 152 -1.64 14.65 4.84
N ASP A 153 -1.44 15.19 6.05
CA ASP A 153 -2.08 16.43 6.51
C ASP A 153 -1.03 17.43 7.01
N ARG A 154 -1.41 18.69 7.08
CA ARG A 154 -0.56 19.78 7.61
C ARG A 154 -0.18 19.57 9.07
N TYR A 155 -1.00 18.82 9.81
CA TYR A 155 -0.70 18.47 11.20
C TYR A 155 0.63 17.73 11.31
N ASP A 156 0.90 16.74 10.47
CA ASP A 156 2.14 15.96 10.49
C ASP A 156 3.37 16.86 10.33
N VAL A 157 3.33 17.78 9.34
CA VAL A 157 4.41 18.75 9.10
C VAL A 157 4.58 19.69 10.30
N SER A 158 3.46 20.25 10.79
CA SER A 158 3.50 21.20 11.94
C SER A 158 4.03 20.52 13.20
N HIS A 159 3.66 19.25 13.43
CA HIS A 159 4.13 18.45 14.56
C HIS A 159 5.64 18.22 14.47
N SER A 160 6.16 17.84 13.29
CA SER A 160 7.60 17.64 13.07
C SER A 160 8.41 18.90 13.33
N HIS A 161 7.97 20.03 12.78
CA HIS A 161 8.63 21.31 13.01
C HIS A 161 8.57 21.77 14.46
N HIS A 162 7.41 21.57 15.13
CA HIS A 162 7.24 21.99 16.52
C HIS A 162 8.12 21.20 17.49
N LEU A 163 8.19 19.87 17.34
CA LEU A 163 8.94 19.01 18.26
C LEU A 163 10.40 18.81 17.89
N TYR A 164 10.72 18.77 16.60
CA TYR A 164 12.05 18.38 16.13
C TYR A 164 12.77 19.47 15.33
N GLY A 165 12.05 20.55 14.92
CA GLY A 165 12.60 21.62 14.11
C GLY A 165 13.06 21.19 12.71
N LYS A 166 12.43 20.14 12.15
CA LYS A 166 12.89 19.47 10.93
C LYS A 166 11.75 19.13 9.99
N ASP A 167 12.07 19.08 8.70
CA ASP A 167 11.21 18.49 7.68
C ASP A 167 11.08 16.97 7.90
N LEU A 168 9.97 16.40 7.47
CA LEU A 168 9.59 15.02 7.79
C LEU A 168 10.58 13.99 7.28
N LEU A 169 10.94 14.06 5.99
CA LEU A 169 11.86 13.07 5.41
C LEU A 169 13.30 13.33 5.83
N VAL A 170 13.66 14.58 6.10
CA VAL A 170 14.97 14.92 6.71
C VAL A 170 15.11 14.22 8.07
N ARG A 171 14.06 14.26 8.93
CA ARG A 171 14.07 13.55 10.21
C ARG A 171 14.22 12.03 10.01
N LEU A 172 13.47 11.44 9.07
CA LEU A 172 13.57 10.00 8.78
C LEU A 172 14.98 9.62 8.26
N ALA A 173 15.58 10.45 7.43
CA ALA A 173 16.93 10.21 6.89
C ALA A 173 18.02 10.22 7.94
N GLU A 174 17.90 11.03 8.99
CA GLU A 174 18.85 11.04 10.12
C GLU A 174 18.87 9.71 10.88
N PHE A 175 17.81 8.91 10.77
CA PHE A 175 17.74 7.56 11.30
C PHE A 175 18.05 6.48 10.25
N ASP A 176 18.60 6.82 9.09
CA ASP A 176 18.88 5.88 7.99
C ASP A 176 17.65 5.10 7.51
N LEU A 177 16.45 5.70 7.56
CA LEU A 177 15.19 5.02 7.25
C LEU A 177 14.78 5.13 5.77
N ILE A 178 15.46 5.96 4.98
CA ILE A 178 15.14 6.16 3.58
C ILE A 178 16.19 5.46 2.70
N ASN A 179 15.70 4.54 1.84
CA ASN A 179 16.51 3.81 0.87
C ASN A 179 15.69 3.54 -0.41
N SER A 180 16.29 2.88 -1.38
CA SER A 180 15.66 2.59 -2.68
C SER A 180 14.43 1.67 -2.62
N LYS A 181 14.14 1.06 -1.48
CA LYS A 181 12.95 0.23 -1.22
C LYS A 181 11.90 0.97 -0.37
N THR A 182 12.18 2.19 0.08
CA THR A 182 11.27 2.96 0.94
C THR A 182 10.06 3.45 0.16
N LEU A 183 8.89 3.32 0.77
CA LEU A 183 7.60 3.88 0.33
C LEU A 183 7.17 4.99 1.28
N ILE A 184 6.97 6.17 0.74
CA ILE A 184 6.33 7.30 1.42
C ILE A 184 4.93 7.43 0.83
N ALA A 185 3.90 7.10 1.61
CA ALA A 185 2.51 7.28 1.20
C ALA A 185 2.06 8.73 1.38
N HIS A 186 1.21 9.21 0.48
CA HIS A 186 0.63 10.55 0.38
C HIS A 186 1.61 11.66 0.01
N GLY A 187 2.46 12.12 0.93
CA GLY A 187 3.44 13.17 0.70
C GLY A 187 2.87 14.51 0.21
N LEU A 188 1.66 14.89 0.65
CA LEU A 188 0.95 16.09 0.13
C LEU A 188 1.68 17.39 0.46
N TYR A 189 2.30 17.42 1.64
CA TYR A 189 2.91 18.64 2.21
C TYR A 189 4.42 18.50 2.43
N ILE A 190 5.08 17.57 1.70
CA ILE A 190 6.55 17.46 1.72
C ILE A 190 7.19 18.75 1.19
N SER A 191 8.34 19.12 1.75
CA SER A 191 9.14 20.27 1.33
C SER A 191 9.95 19.98 0.06
N ASP A 192 10.59 21.00 -0.50
CA ASP A 192 11.52 20.81 -1.62
C ASP A 192 12.75 20.00 -1.18
N ALA A 193 13.21 20.20 0.06
CA ALA A 193 14.31 19.41 0.63
C ALA A 193 13.92 17.92 0.79
N ASP A 194 12.69 17.61 1.20
CA ASP A 194 12.18 16.25 1.27
C ASP A 194 12.13 15.60 -0.13
N VAL A 195 11.73 16.35 -1.16
CA VAL A 195 11.71 15.87 -2.56
C VAL A 195 13.12 15.54 -3.05
N GLU A 196 14.07 16.46 -2.84
CA GLU A 196 15.47 16.25 -3.22
C GLU A 196 16.07 15.02 -2.53
N LEU A 197 15.81 14.87 -1.23
CA LEU A 197 16.28 13.76 -0.43
C LEU A 197 15.69 12.42 -0.90
N LEU A 198 14.37 12.34 -1.09
CA LEU A 198 13.71 11.11 -1.54
C LEU A 198 14.20 10.68 -2.93
N ASN A 199 14.38 11.64 -3.84
CA ASN A 199 14.93 11.41 -5.16
C ASN A 199 16.41 10.96 -5.12
N ALA A 200 17.22 11.53 -4.22
CA ALA A 200 18.61 11.14 -4.05
C ALA A 200 18.78 9.73 -3.49
N GLN A 201 17.89 9.33 -2.58
CA GLN A 201 17.87 7.98 -2.00
C GLN A 201 17.12 6.96 -2.89
N ASP A 202 16.61 7.40 -4.04
CA ASP A 202 15.87 6.58 -5.02
C ASP A 202 14.61 5.91 -4.42
N GLY A 203 14.01 6.52 -3.37
CA GLY A 203 12.79 6.06 -2.73
C GLY A 203 11.54 6.36 -3.56
N PHE A 204 10.40 5.82 -3.17
CA PHE A 204 9.12 5.99 -3.85
C PHE A 204 8.20 6.95 -3.10
N LEU A 205 7.56 7.86 -3.84
CA LEU A 205 6.34 8.54 -3.39
C LEU A 205 5.12 7.81 -3.96
N VAL A 206 4.20 7.40 -3.09
CA VAL A 206 2.95 6.76 -3.49
C VAL A 206 1.80 7.74 -3.35
N HIS A 207 1.23 8.15 -4.49
CA HIS A 207 0.13 9.11 -4.55
C HIS A 207 -1.22 8.39 -4.48
N ASN A 208 -2.02 8.71 -3.46
CA ASN A 208 -3.31 8.11 -3.17
C ASN A 208 -4.44 9.10 -3.47
N ALA A 209 -4.69 9.38 -4.75
CA ALA A 209 -5.54 10.49 -5.18
C ALA A 209 -6.96 10.42 -4.63
N ARG A 210 -7.62 9.25 -4.72
CA ARG A 210 -8.99 9.05 -4.25
C ARG A 210 -9.11 9.23 -2.74
N SER A 211 -8.18 8.66 -1.98
CA SER A 211 -8.15 8.81 -0.53
C SER A 211 -7.92 10.25 -0.12
N ASN A 212 -6.93 10.92 -0.72
CA ASN A 212 -6.64 12.33 -0.45
C ASN A 212 -7.86 13.23 -0.70
N MET A 213 -8.61 12.96 -1.77
CA MET A 213 -9.85 13.69 -2.10
C MET A 213 -10.96 13.37 -1.09
N ASN A 214 -11.16 12.09 -0.74
CA ASN A 214 -12.17 11.65 0.22
C ASN A 214 -11.93 12.27 1.60
N ASN A 215 -10.68 12.30 2.04
CA ASN A 215 -10.28 12.84 3.35
C ASN A 215 -10.16 14.37 3.36
N HIS A 216 -10.34 15.02 2.19
CA HIS A 216 -10.23 16.46 2.03
C HIS A 216 -8.88 17.06 2.51
N VAL A 217 -7.79 16.31 2.36
CA VAL A 217 -6.46 16.66 2.87
C VAL A 217 -5.63 17.50 1.89
N GLY A 218 -6.08 17.69 0.65
CA GLY A 218 -5.43 18.59 -0.30
C GLY A 218 -4.76 17.88 -1.48
N TYR A 219 -3.71 18.51 -2.03
CA TYR A 219 -3.03 18.06 -3.23
C TYR A 219 -1.53 18.39 -3.17
N ASN A 220 -0.69 17.51 -3.73
CA ASN A 220 0.76 17.73 -3.82
C ASN A 220 1.14 18.35 -5.18
N PRO A 221 1.55 19.63 -5.24
CA PRO A 221 1.98 20.27 -6.48
C PRO A 221 3.37 19.81 -6.95
N ARG A 222 4.12 19.07 -6.12
CA ARG A 222 5.48 18.60 -6.40
C ARG A 222 5.53 17.24 -7.11
N LEU A 223 4.38 16.62 -7.42
CA LEU A 223 4.36 15.34 -8.15
C LEU A 223 5.23 15.34 -9.43
N PRO A 224 5.29 16.44 -10.23
CA PRO A 224 6.16 16.46 -11.42
C PRO A 224 7.67 16.37 -11.12
N GLN A 225 8.09 16.64 -9.89
CA GLN A 225 9.50 16.62 -9.46
C GLN A 225 9.94 15.23 -8.97
N MET A 226 8.98 14.31 -8.77
CA MET A 226 9.27 12.99 -8.22
C MET A 226 9.85 12.05 -9.29
N ARG A 227 11.01 11.47 -8.99
CA ARG A 227 11.65 10.45 -9.84
C ARG A 227 10.84 9.15 -9.86
N ASN A 228 10.50 8.63 -8.69
CA ASN A 228 9.77 7.40 -8.50
C ASN A 228 8.38 7.68 -7.92
N LEU A 229 7.51 8.27 -8.75
CA LEU A 229 6.10 8.40 -8.42
C LEU A 229 5.40 7.07 -8.70
N ALA A 230 4.67 6.54 -7.72
CA ALA A 230 3.77 5.41 -7.87
C ALA A 230 2.33 5.80 -7.46
N LEU A 231 1.37 4.95 -7.76
CA LEU A 231 -0.03 5.12 -7.36
C LEU A 231 -0.41 4.09 -6.31
N GLY A 232 -1.24 4.48 -5.37
CA GLY A 232 -1.84 3.63 -4.37
C GLY A 232 -3.28 3.99 -4.10
N THR A 233 -4.06 3.05 -3.57
CA THR A 233 -5.49 3.24 -3.34
C THR A 233 -5.82 3.58 -1.89
N ASP A 234 -4.84 3.46 -0.99
CA ASP A 234 -5.10 3.52 0.45
C ASP A 234 -6.24 2.53 0.84
N GLY A 235 -7.07 2.82 1.81
CA GLY A 235 -8.21 2.01 2.22
C GLY A 235 -9.46 2.12 1.32
N ILE A 236 -9.36 2.67 0.10
CA ILE A 236 -10.52 2.95 -0.77
C ILE A 236 -10.56 2.02 -2.00
N GLY A 237 -10.74 0.72 -1.76
CA GLY A 237 -10.87 -0.27 -2.84
C GLY A 237 -9.62 -0.37 -3.73
N SER A 238 -9.51 -1.43 -4.53
CA SER A 238 -8.27 -1.77 -5.24
C SER A 238 -8.31 -1.49 -6.76
N ASP A 239 -9.22 -0.65 -7.25
CA ASP A 239 -9.31 -0.31 -8.67
C ASP A 239 -8.22 0.70 -9.08
N MET A 240 -7.12 0.20 -9.64
CA MET A 240 -6.00 1.01 -10.10
C MET A 240 -6.28 1.76 -11.42
N PHE A 241 -7.26 1.34 -12.22
CA PHE A 241 -7.71 2.12 -13.38
C PHE A 241 -8.43 3.39 -12.91
N GLU A 242 -9.30 3.23 -11.92
CA GLU A 242 -10.00 4.35 -11.30
C GLU A 242 -9.00 5.27 -10.58
N GLU A 243 -8.05 4.72 -9.82
CA GLU A 243 -7.03 5.50 -9.14
C GLU A 243 -6.22 6.37 -10.13
N MET A 244 -5.75 5.78 -11.23
CA MET A 244 -5.04 6.53 -12.27
C MET A 244 -5.89 7.66 -12.87
N LYS A 245 -7.17 7.39 -13.14
CA LYS A 245 -8.13 8.37 -13.67
C LYS A 245 -8.32 9.54 -12.72
N PHE A 246 -8.55 9.27 -11.44
CA PHE A 246 -8.73 10.31 -10.41
C PHE A 246 -7.43 11.08 -10.16
N ALA A 247 -6.28 10.40 -10.16
CA ALA A 247 -4.98 11.05 -10.04
C ALA A 247 -4.76 12.05 -11.17
N PHE A 248 -5.03 11.66 -12.41
CA PHE A 248 -4.95 12.55 -13.57
C PHE A 248 -5.93 13.73 -13.47
N PHE A 249 -7.21 13.48 -13.20
CA PHE A 249 -8.19 14.56 -13.16
C PHE A 249 -7.93 15.52 -12.01
N LYS A 250 -7.57 15.02 -10.83
CA LYS A 250 -7.22 15.90 -9.70
C LYS A 250 -5.98 16.71 -9.97
N HIS A 251 -4.99 16.14 -10.64
CA HIS A 251 -3.79 16.87 -11.08
C HIS A 251 -4.14 18.02 -12.01
N ARG A 252 -5.00 17.77 -13.01
CA ARG A 252 -5.44 18.80 -13.96
C ARG A 252 -6.31 19.88 -13.30
N ASP A 253 -7.22 19.48 -12.43
CA ASP A 253 -8.07 20.40 -11.62
C ASP A 253 -7.21 21.33 -10.75
N ALA A 254 -6.10 20.83 -10.20
CA ALA A 254 -5.14 21.60 -9.42
C ALA A 254 -4.16 22.43 -10.28
N GLY A 255 -4.31 22.48 -11.60
CA GLY A 255 -3.44 23.22 -12.52
C GLY A 255 -2.11 22.54 -12.83
N GLY A 256 -1.97 21.26 -12.55
CA GLY A 256 -0.73 20.49 -12.77
C GLY A 256 -0.44 20.25 -14.27
N PRO A 257 0.85 20.15 -14.66
CA PRO A 257 1.27 20.08 -16.06
C PRO A 257 1.28 18.64 -16.65
N LEU A 258 1.19 17.58 -15.81
CA LEU A 258 1.34 16.21 -16.27
C LEU A 258 0.12 15.73 -17.08
N TRP A 259 0.39 14.81 -18.03
CA TRP A 259 -0.61 14.18 -18.88
C TRP A 259 -0.78 12.69 -18.53
N PRO A 260 -1.75 11.96 -19.14
CA PRO A 260 -2.00 10.56 -18.82
C PRO A 260 -0.77 9.65 -18.86
N ASP A 261 0.19 9.90 -19.74
CA ASP A 261 1.44 9.12 -19.84
C ASP A 261 2.25 9.11 -18.54
N SER A 262 2.28 10.25 -17.83
CA SER A 262 2.97 10.35 -16.55
C SER A 262 2.30 9.48 -15.48
N PHE A 263 0.98 9.40 -15.49
CA PHE A 263 0.22 8.57 -14.54
C PHE A 263 0.23 7.09 -14.94
N ALA A 264 0.26 6.77 -16.23
CA ALA A 264 0.51 5.41 -16.70
C ALA A 264 1.91 4.92 -16.29
N LYS A 265 2.92 5.82 -16.36
CA LYS A 265 4.26 5.53 -15.85
C LYS A 265 4.23 5.34 -14.33
N ALA A 266 3.52 6.18 -13.57
CA ALA A 266 3.37 6.04 -12.12
C ALA A 266 2.70 4.70 -11.74
N LEU A 267 1.68 4.28 -12.48
CA LEU A 267 1.08 2.95 -12.33
C LEU A 267 2.12 1.85 -12.60
N SER A 268 2.89 1.97 -13.67
CA SER A 268 3.95 1.01 -14.04
C SER A 268 5.10 0.96 -13.04
N ASN A 269 5.38 2.05 -12.32
CA ASN A 269 6.45 2.10 -11.29
C ASN A 269 6.16 1.16 -10.11
N GLY A 270 4.93 0.71 -9.90
CA GLY A 270 4.63 -0.39 -8.98
C GLY A 270 5.40 -1.67 -9.30
N ASN A 271 5.66 -1.96 -10.58
CA ASN A 271 6.48 -3.10 -10.97
C ASN A 271 7.95 -2.93 -10.55
N GLU A 272 8.48 -1.71 -10.63
CA GLU A 272 9.86 -1.43 -10.19
C GLU A 272 10.00 -1.61 -8.67
N LEU A 273 8.98 -1.20 -7.90
CA LEU A 273 8.94 -1.46 -6.47
C LEU A 273 8.95 -2.98 -6.17
N LEU A 274 8.15 -3.76 -6.91
CA LEU A 274 8.15 -5.23 -6.78
C LEU A 274 9.52 -5.82 -7.18
N ASN A 275 10.16 -5.33 -8.25
CA ASN A 275 11.49 -5.77 -8.69
C ASN A 275 12.50 -5.68 -7.56
N ARG A 276 12.54 -4.53 -6.87
CA ARG A 276 13.51 -4.26 -5.79
C ARG A 276 13.27 -5.11 -4.53
N ASN A 277 12.04 -5.49 -4.27
CA ASN A 277 11.68 -6.22 -3.06
C ASN A 277 11.66 -7.75 -3.25
N PHE A 278 11.15 -8.24 -4.38
CA PHE A 278 11.05 -9.69 -4.65
C PHE A 278 12.33 -10.28 -5.27
N ASN A 279 13.32 -9.45 -5.61
CA ASN A 279 14.48 -9.87 -6.38
C ASN A 279 14.10 -10.66 -7.65
N ALA A 280 13.10 -10.14 -8.37
CA ALA A 280 12.53 -10.75 -9.58
C ALA A 280 12.17 -9.63 -10.58
N ARG A 281 11.85 -9.97 -11.81
CA ARG A 281 11.48 -8.99 -12.83
C ARG A 281 9.99 -9.09 -13.13
N PHE A 282 9.30 -7.94 -13.08
CA PHE A 282 7.87 -7.77 -13.35
C PHE A 282 7.62 -6.69 -14.40
N GLY A 283 6.42 -6.67 -14.97
CA GLY A 283 5.92 -5.56 -15.79
C GLY A 283 6.22 -5.66 -17.29
N ARG A 284 6.73 -6.80 -17.77
CA ARG A 284 6.96 -7.02 -19.22
C ARG A 284 6.58 -8.42 -19.67
N LEU A 285 6.08 -8.53 -20.89
CA LEU A 285 5.87 -9.79 -21.60
C LEU A 285 7.18 -10.21 -22.28
N GLU A 286 8.15 -10.66 -21.50
CA GLU A 286 9.49 -10.98 -21.96
C GLU A 286 10.05 -12.17 -21.17
N ALA A 287 10.86 -12.99 -21.82
CA ALA A 287 11.51 -14.12 -21.15
C ALA A 287 12.34 -13.68 -19.93
N GLY A 288 12.16 -14.37 -18.81
CA GLY A 288 12.83 -14.05 -17.54
C GLY A 288 12.04 -13.08 -16.64
N TYR A 289 10.90 -12.56 -17.08
CA TYR A 289 9.94 -11.84 -16.25
C TYR A 289 8.91 -12.80 -15.64
N LYS A 290 8.39 -12.43 -14.48
CA LYS A 290 7.27 -13.16 -13.88
C LYS A 290 6.03 -13.01 -14.75
N ALA A 291 5.31 -14.11 -14.94
CA ALA A 291 4.05 -14.12 -15.68
C ALA A 291 2.90 -13.68 -14.77
N ASP A 292 2.92 -12.38 -14.44
CA ASP A 292 1.86 -11.67 -13.71
C ASP A 292 1.18 -10.74 -14.72
N LEU A 293 -0.05 -11.06 -15.12
CA LEU A 293 -0.74 -10.45 -16.27
C LEU A 293 -2.19 -10.14 -15.96
N THR A 294 -2.68 -9.02 -16.49
CA THR A 294 -4.09 -8.68 -16.53
C THR A 294 -4.58 -8.67 -17.97
N ILE A 295 -5.62 -9.42 -18.26
CA ILE A 295 -6.26 -9.50 -19.58
C ILE A 295 -7.56 -8.72 -19.54
N CYS A 296 -7.67 -7.71 -20.39
CA CYS A 296 -8.85 -6.87 -20.47
C CYS A 296 -9.60 -7.09 -21.79
N ASP A 297 -10.93 -7.16 -21.71
CA ASP A 297 -11.82 -7.03 -22.87
C ASP A 297 -12.06 -5.54 -23.07
N TYR A 298 -11.45 -4.98 -24.10
CA TYR A 298 -11.58 -3.57 -24.42
C TYR A 298 -11.70 -3.35 -25.93
N MET A 299 -12.84 -2.86 -26.34
CA MET A 299 -13.04 -2.45 -27.75
C MET A 299 -12.65 -0.98 -27.88
N ALA A 300 -11.45 -0.74 -28.38
CA ALA A 300 -10.94 0.61 -28.55
C ALA A 300 -11.73 1.36 -29.64
N PRO A 301 -12.22 2.58 -29.38
CA PRO A 301 -12.95 3.39 -30.38
C PRO A 301 -12.03 3.97 -31.47
N THR A 302 -10.70 3.93 -31.28
CA THR A 302 -9.68 4.37 -32.21
C THR A 302 -8.58 3.31 -32.31
N PRO A 303 -7.74 3.29 -33.34
CA PRO A 303 -6.57 2.42 -33.37
C PRO A 303 -5.70 2.62 -32.14
N LEU A 304 -5.27 1.51 -31.52
CA LEU A 304 -4.33 1.56 -30.38
C LEU A 304 -2.91 1.71 -30.92
N ILE A 305 -2.25 2.78 -30.50
CA ILE A 305 -0.85 3.08 -30.81
C ILE A 305 -0.12 3.47 -29.52
N ALA A 306 1.20 3.46 -29.53
CA ALA A 306 1.99 3.77 -28.34
C ALA A 306 1.66 5.15 -27.76
N GLU A 307 1.38 6.14 -28.60
CA GLU A 307 1.13 7.53 -28.23
C GLU A 307 -0.24 7.74 -27.56
N ASN A 308 -1.21 6.84 -27.74
CA ASN A 308 -2.56 7.02 -27.19
C ASN A 308 -2.95 5.99 -26.12
N ILE A 309 -2.12 4.99 -25.86
CA ILE A 309 -2.45 3.91 -24.91
C ILE A 309 -2.74 4.44 -23.50
N ALA A 310 -1.99 5.42 -23.01
CA ALA A 310 -2.21 6.03 -21.72
C ALA A 310 -3.57 6.75 -21.62
N GLY A 311 -4.00 7.38 -22.73
CA GLY A 311 -5.34 7.95 -22.85
C GLY A 311 -6.43 6.88 -22.79
N HIS A 312 -6.27 5.76 -23.49
CA HIS A 312 -7.22 4.64 -23.42
C HIS A 312 -7.29 4.05 -22.01
N ILE A 313 -6.17 3.95 -21.28
CA ILE A 313 -6.18 3.51 -19.88
C ILE A 313 -6.96 4.51 -19.02
N ALA A 314 -6.65 5.82 -19.11
CA ALA A 314 -7.24 6.85 -18.28
C ALA A 314 -8.74 7.09 -18.56
N PHE A 315 -9.19 6.99 -19.82
CA PHE A 315 -10.55 7.39 -20.20
C PHE A 315 -11.45 6.20 -20.59
N GLY A 316 -10.88 5.07 -21.00
CA GLY A 316 -11.63 3.96 -21.57
C GLY A 316 -11.66 2.70 -20.71
N LEU A 317 -10.55 2.34 -20.07
CA LEU A 317 -10.46 1.15 -19.22
C LEU A 317 -11.01 1.38 -17.80
N GLY A 318 -11.46 0.31 -17.18
CA GLY A 318 -11.89 0.25 -15.80
C GLY A 318 -11.91 -1.20 -15.31
N ALA A 319 -12.18 -1.45 -14.04
CA ALA A 319 -12.27 -2.81 -13.48
C ALA A 319 -13.26 -3.71 -14.24
N ASN A 320 -14.34 -3.14 -14.79
CA ASN A 320 -15.32 -3.87 -15.61
C ASN A 320 -14.72 -4.41 -16.93
N SER A 321 -13.58 -3.89 -17.38
CA SER A 321 -12.87 -4.39 -18.55
C SER A 321 -12.02 -5.62 -18.24
N VAL A 322 -11.73 -5.90 -16.96
CA VAL A 322 -10.91 -7.05 -16.56
C VAL A 322 -11.65 -8.35 -16.86
N ARG A 323 -11.04 -9.21 -17.68
CA ARG A 323 -11.54 -10.54 -17.98
C ARG A 323 -10.82 -11.60 -17.16
N SER A 324 -9.50 -11.56 -17.13
CA SER A 324 -8.70 -12.58 -16.47
C SER A 324 -7.44 -12.00 -15.82
N VAL A 325 -6.97 -12.65 -14.77
CA VAL A 325 -5.75 -12.30 -14.03
C VAL A 325 -4.90 -13.54 -13.82
N MET A 326 -3.63 -13.42 -14.20
CA MET A 326 -2.61 -14.46 -14.00
C MET A 326 -1.56 -13.96 -13.01
N VAL A 327 -1.17 -14.80 -12.05
CA VAL A 327 -0.09 -14.52 -11.11
C VAL A 327 0.88 -15.70 -11.10
N ASN A 328 2.16 -15.43 -11.26
CA ASN A 328 3.23 -16.44 -11.32
C ASN A 328 2.94 -17.59 -12.32
N GLY A 329 2.31 -17.25 -13.45
CA GLY A 329 1.96 -18.22 -14.50
C GLY A 329 0.69 -19.03 -14.23
N VAL A 330 -0.02 -18.76 -13.13
CA VAL A 330 -1.28 -19.44 -12.78
C VAL A 330 -2.45 -18.49 -13.00
N MET A 331 -3.47 -18.91 -13.76
CA MET A 331 -4.71 -18.17 -13.92
C MET A 331 -5.51 -18.26 -12.61
N ILE A 332 -5.58 -17.13 -11.87
CA ILE A 332 -6.29 -17.05 -10.57
C ILE A 332 -7.70 -16.48 -10.71
N TYR A 333 -7.98 -15.83 -11.83
CA TYR A 333 -9.27 -15.28 -12.22
C TYR A 333 -9.41 -15.42 -13.72
N GLU A 334 -10.41 -16.12 -14.20
CA GLU A 334 -10.58 -16.44 -15.61
C GLU A 334 -12.03 -16.20 -16.04
N ASP A 335 -12.21 -15.53 -17.17
CA ASP A 335 -13.52 -15.17 -17.71
C ASP A 335 -14.47 -14.58 -16.64
N ARG A 336 -13.94 -13.66 -15.81
CA ARG A 336 -14.63 -12.97 -14.69
C ARG A 336 -15.08 -13.89 -13.55
N GLN A 337 -14.43 -15.04 -13.39
CA GLN A 337 -14.74 -16.00 -12.34
C GLN A 337 -13.49 -16.48 -11.59
N PHE A 338 -13.60 -16.71 -10.30
CA PHE A 338 -12.63 -17.48 -9.54
C PHE A 338 -12.89 -18.98 -9.78
N SER A 339 -11.86 -19.81 -9.66
CA SER A 339 -11.97 -21.27 -9.75
C SER A 339 -12.67 -21.91 -8.55
N PHE A 340 -13.09 -21.14 -7.56
CA PHE A 340 -13.75 -21.57 -6.34
C PHE A 340 -15.03 -20.75 -6.08
N ASP A 341 -15.93 -21.31 -5.26
CA ASP A 341 -17.14 -20.62 -4.82
C ASP A 341 -16.78 -19.50 -3.81
N CYS A 342 -17.11 -18.27 -4.16
CA CYS A 342 -16.85 -17.08 -3.34
C CYS A 342 -17.90 -16.87 -2.25
N GLU A 343 -19.12 -17.40 -2.40
CA GLU A 343 -20.26 -17.12 -1.52
C GLU A 343 -19.97 -17.49 -0.04
N PRO A 344 -19.36 -18.65 0.27
CA PRO A 344 -19.00 -18.98 1.65
C PRO A 344 -18.04 -17.96 2.28
N ILE A 345 -17.05 -17.45 1.52
CA ILE A 345 -16.09 -16.44 2.00
C ILE A 345 -16.83 -15.14 2.36
N PHE A 346 -17.69 -14.64 1.46
CA PHE A 346 -18.47 -13.42 1.72
C PHE A 346 -19.42 -13.59 2.92
N ARG A 347 -20.05 -14.75 3.07
CA ARG A 347 -20.94 -15.03 4.19
C ARG A 347 -20.20 -15.01 5.54
N GLU A 348 -19.03 -15.62 5.62
CA GLU A 348 -18.21 -15.59 6.84
C GLU A 348 -17.63 -14.19 7.09
N ALA A 349 -17.15 -13.51 6.05
CA ALA A 349 -16.67 -12.13 6.16
C ALA A 349 -17.74 -11.20 6.75
N GLN A 350 -19.01 -11.32 6.31
CA GLN A 350 -20.13 -10.55 6.87
C GLN A 350 -20.37 -10.87 8.37
N LYS A 351 -20.21 -12.13 8.78
CA LYS A 351 -20.30 -12.50 10.20
C LYS A 351 -19.17 -11.87 11.02
N MET A 352 -17.94 -11.93 10.49
CA MET A 352 -16.77 -11.31 11.16
C MET A 352 -16.89 -9.79 11.22
N ALA A 353 -17.39 -9.14 10.16
CA ALA A 353 -17.67 -7.72 10.15
C ALA A 353 -18.65 -7.32 11.27
N LYS A 354 -19.76 -8.07 11.46
CA LYS A 354 -20.71 -7.82 12.56
C LYS A 354 -20.06 -7.94 13.92
N LYS A 355 -19.22 -8.97 14.15
CA LYS A 355 -18.48 -9.13 15.40
C LYS A 355 -17.48 -7.97 15.62
N MET A 356 -16.77 -7.56 14.57
CA MET A 356 -15.84 -6.44 14.60
C MET A 356 -16.55 -5.12 14.94
N TRP A 357 -17.70 -4.83 14.30
CA TRP A 357 -18.50 -3.64 14.63
C TRP A 357 -18.94 -3.62 16.09
N ALA A 358 -19.41 -4.75 16.62
CA ALA A 358 -19.78 -4.84 18.03
C ALA A 358 -18.58 -4.55 18.96
N ARG A 359 -17.36 -5.04 18.61
CA ARG A 359 -16.15 -4.67 19.36
C ARG A 359 -15.83 -3.18 19.22
N MET A 360 -15.96 -2.63 18.00
CA MET A 360 -15.72 -1.22 17.71
C MET A 360 -16.66 -0.31 18.51
N ASP A 361 -17.95 -0.70 18.62
CA ASP A 361 -18.95 0.04 19.40
C ASP A 361 -18.67 -0.01 20.93
N ALA A 362 -18.06 -1.11 21.41
CA ALA A 362 -17.68 -1.28 22.80
C ALA A 362 -16.38 -0.54 23.19
N LEU A 363 -15.63 -0.01 22.23
CA LEU A 363 -14.42 0.78 22.53
C LEU A 363 -14.79 2.16 23.12
N PRO A 364 -14.03 2.65 24.09
CA PRO A 364 -14.22 3.97 24.67
C PRO A 364 -14.03 5.11 23.67
#